data_2364214eca5a687ef16e86b1a7b3f9bc
#
_entry.id   2364214eca5a687ef16e86b1a7b3f9bc
#
_cell.length_a   1.000
_cell.length_b   1.000
_cell.length_c   1.000
_cell.angle_alpha   90.00
_cell.angle_beta   90.00
_cell.angle_gamma   90.00
#
_symmetry.space_group_name_H-M   'P 1'
#
loop_
_entity.id
_entity.type
_entity.pdbx_description
1 polymer ?
#
loop_
_entity_poly.entity_id
_entity_poly.type
_entity_poly.pdbx_seq_one_letter_code
_entity_poly.pdbx_strand_id
1 'polypeptide(L)'
;VLSVGIAVVYPLGMCLLLSTVFGRRLRTVALGALCCLAFVPFPWGMSVRWACWPFCFTLCLVPATASAFMVLIGHGVSRRRRVASLVAFLCGGAALALVQPSGVFTVGVFLVPYIVWRIFTALRERGAGAPRIALAVAGFLAFVVVTWLVMCRAPFMSGVVGYYRPPMLTPSGAIDGILGAYFVWGAATPVLGLM
;
A
#
# COMPACT_ATOMS: atom_id res chain seq x y z
N VAL A 1 3.61 -7.82 22.68
CA VAL A 1 3.23 -8.85 21.70
C VAL A 1 2.82 -8.22 20.39
N LEU A 2 1.92 -7.23 20.41
CA LEU A 2 1.37 -6.60 19.20
C LEU A 2 2.44 -5.90 18.35
N SER A 3 3.32 -5.11 18.98
CA SER A 3 4.43 -4.41 18.32
C SER A 3 5.40 -5.38 17.64
N VAL A 4 5.66 -6.52 18.26
CA VAL A 4 6.50 -7.58 17.67
C VAL A 4 5.83 -8.18 16.45
N GLY A 5 4.50 -8.44 16.52
CA GLY A 5 3.73 -8.90 15.36
C GLY A 5 3.83 -7.95 14.17
N ILE A 6 3.67 -6.64 14.42
CA ILE A 6 3.80 -5.61 13.39
C ILE A 6 5.21 -5.60 12.81
N ALA A 7 6.25 -5.65 13.66
CA ALA A 7 7.65 -5.64 13.26
C ALA A 7 8.07 -6.88 12.44
N VAL A 8 7.31 -7.97 12.51
CA VAL A 8 7.55 -9.18 11.71
C VAL A 8 6.68 -9.21 10.45
N VAL A 9 5.39 -8.93 10.58
CA VAL A 9 4.44 -9.04 9.46
C VAL A 9 4.72 -8.01 8.37
N TYR A 10 5.07 -6.77 8.76
CA TYR A 10 5.37 -5.71 7.80
C TYR A 10 6.56 -6.02 6.89
N PRO A 11 7.77 -6.32 7.42
CA PRO A 11 8.90 -6.64 6.56
C PRO A 11 8.70 -7.91 5.73
N LEU A 12 7.98 -8.90 6.23
CA LEU A 12 7.62 -10.08 5.43
C LEU A 12 6.69 -9.71 4.27
N GLY A 13 5.69 -8.87 4.50
CA GLY A 13 4.84 -8.32 3.46
C GLY A 13 5.63 -7.52 2.42
N MET A 14 6.59 -6.72 2.87
CA MET A 14 7.49 -5.97 1.99
C MET A 14 8.43 -6.89 1.20
N CYS A 15 8.96 -7.96 1.81
CA CYS A 15 9.72 -8.98 1.08
C CYS A 15 8.89 -9.61 -0.05
N LEU A 16 7.63 -9.94 0.21
CA LEU A 16 6.72 -10.48 -0.80
C LEU A 16 6.50 -9.48 -1.92
N LEU A 17 6.21 -8.23 -1.59
CA LEU A 17 5.97 -7.16 -2.57
C LEU A 17 7.21 -6.91 -3.42
N LEU A 18 8.36 -6.70 -2.80
CA LEU A 18 9.63 -6.46 -3.49
C LEU A 18 10.04 -7.64 -4.38
N SER A 19 9.85 -8.88 -3.90
CA SER A 19 10.11 -10.07 -4.71
C SER A 19 9.17 -10.20 -5.91
N THR A 20 7.97 -9.67 -5.80
CA THR A 20 6.98 -9.67 -6.89
C THR A 20 7.31 -8.60 -7.94
N VAL A 21 7.78 -7.43 -7.51
CA VAL A 21 8.12 -6.30 -8.39
C VAL A 21 9.50 -6.44 -9.02
N PHE A 22 10.51 -6.73 -8.22
CA PHE A 22 11.93 -6.73 -8.64
C PHE A 22 12.50 -8.14 -8.89
N GLY A 23 11.65 -9.17 -8.76
CA GLY A 23 12.09 -10.56 -8.87
C GLY A 23 12.77 -11.06 -7.58
N ARG A 24 13.18 -12.34 -7.59
CA ARG A 24 13.71 -13.04 -6.40
C ARG A 24 15.20 -12.79 -6.16
N ARG A 25 15.70 -11.60 -6.42
CA ARG A 25 17.09 -11.24 -6.10
C ARG A 25 17.21 -11.00 -4.59
N LEU A 26 17.77 -11.97 -3.88
CA LEU A 26 17.85 -11.95 -2.40
C LEU A 26 18.40 -10.62 -1.86
N ARG A 27 19.48 -10.09 -2.46
CA ARG A 27 20.10 -8.82 -2.04
C ARG A 27 19.12 -7.64 -2.14
N THR A 28 18.39 -7.51 -3.26
CA THR A 28 17.43 -6.43 -3.47
C THR A 28 16.25 -6.53 -2.50
N VAL A 29 15.74 -7.75 -2.30
CA VAL A 29 14.61 -7.99 -1.39
C VAL A 29 15.02 -7.75 0.06
N ALA A 30 16.19 -8.26 0.49
CA ALA A 30 16.68 -8.09 1.85
C ALA A 30 16.99 -6.62 2.18
N LEU A 31 17.72 -5.91 1.29
CA LEU A 31 18.00 -4.49 1.49
C LEU A 31 16.72 -3.65 1.53
N GLY A 32 15.78 -3.90 0.62
CA GLY A 32 14.52 -3.19 0.62
C GLY A 32 13.69 -3.44 1.88
N ALA A 33 13.63 -4.67 2.39
CA ALA A 33 12.95 -5.00 3.63
C ALA A 33 13.62 -4.35 4.85
N LEU A 34 14.95 -4.32 4.90
CA LEU A 34 15.72 -3.64 5.94
C LEU A 34 15.48 -2.12 5.90
N CYS A 35 15.50 -1.51 4.70
CA CYS A 35 15.17 -0.09 4.54
C CYS A 35 13.78 0.24 5.08
N CYS A 36 12.79 -0.65 4.90
CA CYS A 36 11.44 -0.44 5.43
C CYS A 36 11.40 -0.42 6.97
N LEU A 37 12.29 -1.13 7.64
CA LEU A 37 12.41 -1.08 9.11
C LEU A 37 13.16 0.14 9.63
N ALA A 38 13.93 0.81 8.78
CA ALA A 38 14.65 2.03 9.12
C ALA A 38 13.73 3.27 9.23
N PHE A 39 12.47 3.18 8.74
CA PHE A 39 11.51 4.26 8.90
C PHE A 39 11.02 4.35 10.35
N VAL A 40 11.38 5.43 11.02
CA VAL A 40 11.03 5.64 12.43
C VAL A 40 9.53 5.87 12.66
N PRO A 41 8.79 6.62 11.80
CA PRO A 41 7.36 6.81 11.99
C PRO A 41 6.58 5.50 11.95
N PHE A 42 6.95 4.60 11.05
CA PHE A 42 6.32 3.29 10.92
C PHE A 42 7.39 2.22 10.64
N PRO A 43 7.36 1.07 11.31
CA PRO A 43 6.34 0.61 12.26
C PRO A 43 6.49 1.14 13.70
N TRP A 44 7.57 1.80 14.06
CA TRP A 44 7.96 2.08 15.45
C TRP A 44 7.17 3.22 16.09
N GLY A 45 7.22 4.42 15.51
CA GLY A 45 6.61 5.62 16.09
C GLY A 45 5.10 5.50 16.27
N MET A 46 4.40 4.99 15.26
CA MET A 46 2.94 4.83 15.30
C MET A 46 2.49 3.75 16.28
N SER A 47 3.25 2.67 16.41
CA SER A 47 2.91 1.57 17.31
C SER A 47 3.22 1.85 18.76
N VAL A 48 4.26 2.62 19.05
CA VAL A 48 4.74 2.89 20.42
C VAL A 48 4.20 4.22 20.96
N ARG A 49 4.33 5.31 20.18
CA ARG A 49 3.96 6.66 20.66
C ARG A 49 2.46 6.96 20.51
N TRP A 50 1.84 6.57 19.41
CA TRP A 50 0.48 7.00 19.11
C TRP A 50 -0.57 5.91 19.32
N ALA A 51 -0.15 4.69 19.61
CA ALA A 51 -1.02 3.53 19.86
C ALA A 51 -2.12 3.32 18.79
N CYS A 52 -1.85 3.74 17.54
CA CYS A 52 -2.78 3.63 16.42
C CYS A 52 -2.80 2.20 15.86
N TRP A 53 -3.08 1.22 16.69
CA TRP A 53 -2.99 -0.22 16.38
C TRP A 53 -3.77 -0.64 15.14
N PRO A 54 -5.05 -0.24 14.94
CA PRO A 54 -5.79 -0.62 13.73
C PRO A 54 -5.10 -0.12 12.47
N PHE A 55 -4.59 1.12 12.49
CA PHE A 55 -3.87 1.71 11.37
C PHE A 55 -2.54 0.99 11.10
N CYS A 56 -1.79 0.65 12.16
CA CYS A 56 -0.54 -0.10 12.02
C CYS A 56 -0.77 -1.48 11.41
N PHE A 57 -1.79 -2.21 11.86
CA PHE A 57 -2.17 -3.50 11.26
C PHE A 57 -2.54 -3.36 9.79
N THR A 58 -3.32 -2.34 9.46
CA THR A 58 -3.67 -2.02 8.08
C THR A 58 -2.42 -1.86 7.22
N LEU A 59 -1.49 -1.00 7.65
CA LEU A 59 -0.24 -0.78 6.91
C LEU A 59 0.62 -2.05 6.77
N CYS A 60 0.60 -2.94 7.77
CA CYS A 60 1.30 -4.23 7.69
C CYS A 60 0.73 -5.15 6.62
N LEU A 61 -0.59 -5.16 6.44
CA LEU A 61 -1.27 -6.07 5.51
C LEU A 61 -1.25 -5.56 4.06
N VAL A 62 -1.14 -4.25 3.85
CA VAL A 62 -1.14 -3.63 2.51
C VAL A 62 -0.12 -4.26 1.56
N PRO A 63 1.18 -4.41 1.90
CA PRO A 63 2.17 -4.95 0.98
C PRO A 63 1.88 -6.39 0.57
N ALA A 64 1.48 -7.23 1.52
CA ALA A 64 1.15 -8.63 1.27
C ALA A 64 -0.09 -8.77 0.38
N THR A 65 -1.14 -7.99 0.67
CA THR A 65 -2.39 -7.98 -0.11
C THR A 65 -2.16 -7.48 -1.53
N ALA A 66 -1.38 -6.39 -1.69
CA ALA A 66 -1.00 -5.88 -3.00
C ALA A 66 -0.17 -6.89 -3.80
N SER A 67 0.79 -7.55 -3.16
CA SER A 67 1.60 -8.61 -3.78
C SER A 67 0.73 -9.78 -4.25
N ALA A 68 -0.23 -10.22 -3.44
CA ALA A 68 -1.16 -11.28 -3.82
C ALA A 68 -1.96 -10.91 -5.07
N PHE A 69 -2.47 -9.67 -5.16
CA PHE A 69 -3.14 -9.18 -6.36
C PHE A 69 -2.22 -9.14 -7.58
N MET A 70 -1.00 -8.64 -7.44
CA MET A 70 -0.03 -8.58 -8.54
C MET A 70 0.29 -9.97 -9.09
N VAL A 71 0.43 -10.98 -8.21
CA VAL A 71 0.63 -12.37 -8.63
C VAL A 71 -0.62 -12.94 -9.31
N LEU A 72 -1.82 -12.62 -8.81
CA LEU A 72 -3.09 -13.07 -9.37
C LEU A 72 -3.25 -12.68 -10.84
N ILE A 73 -2.92 -11.43 -11.19
CA ILE A 73 -3.03 -10.91 -12.57
C ILE A 73 -1.74 -11.10 -13.39
N GLY A 74 -0.71 -11.71 -12.79
CA GLY A 74 0.58 -11.98 -13.44
C GLY A 74 0.45 -12.96 -14.61
N HIS A 75 1.32 -12.80 -15.63
CA HIS A 75 1.44 -13.76 -16.73
C HIS A 75 2.30 -14.96 -16.32
N GLY A 76 2.03 -16.13 -16.91
CA GLY A 76 2.83 -17.34 -16.68
C GLY A 76 2.68 -17.94 -15.27
N VAL A 77 1.72 -17.50 -14.48
CA VAL A 77 1.46 -18.03 -13.15
C VAL A 77 0.66 -19.34 -13.24
N SER A 78 1.13 -20.39 -12.56
CA SER A 78 0.42 -21.68 -12.51
C SER A 78 -0.97 -21.52 -11.87
N ARG A 79 -1.93 -22.38 -12.26
CA ARG A 79 -3.31 -22.34 -11.72
C ARG A 79 -3.33 -22.43 -10.20
N ARG A 80 -2.54 -23.33 -9.60
CA ARG A 80 -2.45 -23.48 -8.13
C ARG A 80 -1.99 -22.19 -7.45
N ARG A 81 -0.97 -21.55 -7.99
CA ARG A 81 -0.44 -20.29 -7.44
C ARG A 81 -1.43 -19.14 -7.61
N ARG A 82 -2.18 -19.11 -8.73
CA ARG A 82 -3.22 -18.11 -8.99
C ARG A 82 -4.38 -18.25 -7.99
N VAL A 83 -4.85 -19.48 -7.74
CA VAL A 83 -5.90 -19.74 -6.73
C VAL A 83 -5.42 -19.35 -5.34
N ALA A 84 -4.22 -19.75 -4.95
CA ALA A 84 -3.65 -19.35 -3.65
C ALA A 84 -3.54 -17.83 -3.51
N SER A 85 -3.14 -17.12 -4.56
CA SER A 85 -3.07 -15.66 -4.58
C SER A 85 -4.45 -15.00 -4.52
N LEU A 86 -5.46 -15.58 -5.15
CA LEU A 86 -6.84 -15.11 -5.04
C LEU A 86 -7.34 -15.24 -3.59
N VAL A 87 -7.15 -16.39 -2.98
CA VAL A 87 -7.53 -16.63 -1.58
C VAL A 87 -6.79 -15.64 -0.66
N ALA A 88 -5.48 -15.49 -0.83
CA ALA A 88 -4.68 -14.55 -0.04
C ALA A 88 -5.14 -13.10 -0.22
N PHE A 89 -5.49 -12.69 -1.44
CA PHE A 89 -6.02 -11.36 -1.73
C PHE A 89 -7.38 -11.12 -1.07
N LEU A 90 -8.29 -12.09 -1.16
CA LEU A 90 -9.62 -12.00 -0.55
C LEU A 90 -9.53 -11.97 0.98
N CYS A 91 -8.71 -12.84 1.58
CA CYS A 91 -8.48 -12.85 3.02
C CYS A 91 -7.83 -11.55 3.49
N GLY A 92 -6.81 -11.06 2.77
CA GLY A 92 -6.16 -9.78 3.07
C GLY A 92 -7.11 -8.60 2.95
N GLY A 93 -7.92 -8.56 1.90
CA GLY A 93 -8.95 -7.53 1.69
C GLY A 93 -10.01 -7.55 2.80
N ALA A 94 -10.51 -8.73 3.18
CA ALA A 94 -11.45 -8.89 4.28
C ALA A 94 -10.84 -8.45 5.61
N ALA A 95 -9.61 -8.84 5.90
CA ALA A 95 -8.89 -8.42 7.10
C ALA A 95 -8.72 -6.89 7.15
N LEU A 96 -8.35 -6.27 6.04
CA LEU A 96 -8.25 -4.81 5.91
C LEU A 96 -9.60 -4.12 6.15
N ALA A 97 -10.67 -4.64 5.56
CA ALA A 97 -12.02 -4.08 5.72
C ALA A 97 -12.51 -4.17 7.19
N LEU A 98 -12.20 -5.27 7.88
CA LEU A 98 -12.58 -5.49 9.27
C LEU A 98 -11.75 -4.65 10.25
N VAL A 99 -10.44 -4.50 10.00
CA VAL A 99 -9.55 -3.74 10.89
C VAL A 99 -9.76 -2.26 10.71
N GLN A 100 -9.74 -1.79 9.46
CA GLN A 100 -9.92 -0.38 9.11
C GLN A 100 -10.31 -0.25 7.63
N PRO A 101 -11.54 0.13 7.30
CA PRO A 101 -12.02 0.23 5.92
C PRO A 101 -11.16 1.09 5.00
N SER A 102 -10.49 2.13 5.53
CA SER A 102 -9.53 2.95 4.76
C SER A 102 -8.36 2.16 4.20
N GLY A 103 -8.02 1.00 4.78
CA GLY A 103 -6.95 0.13 4.29
C GLY A 103 -7.25 -0.48 2.93
N VAL A 104 -8.51 -0.77 2.65
CA VAL A 104 -8.94 -1.25 1.32
C VAL A 104 -8.67 -0.19 0.26
N PHE A 105 -8.98 1.08 0.57
CA PHE A 105 -8.68 2.20 -0.32
C PHE A 105 -7.18 2.39 -0.51
N THR A 106 -6.39 2.23 0.56
CA THR A 106 -4.93 2.32 0.48
C THR A 106 -4.37 1.29 -0.50
N VAL A 107 -4.82 0.03 -0.43
CA VAL A 107 -4.44 -1.01 -1.40
C VAL A 107 -4.91 -0.64 -2.80
N GLY A 108 -6.15 -0.17 -2.94
CA GLY A 108 -6.71 0.27 -4.22
C GLY A 108 -5.84 1.34 -4.88
N VAL A 109 -5.57 2.43 -4.17
CA VAL A 109 -4.72 3.55 -4.66
C VAL A 109 -3.31 3.07 -5.00
N PHE A 110 -2.73 2.21 -4.15
CA PHE A 110 -1.40 1.65 -4.37
C PHE A 110 -1.33 0.78 -5.64
N LEU A 111 -2.41 0.08 -5.97
CA LEU A 111 -2.47 -0.78 -7.15
C LEU A 111 -2.77 -0.04 -8.46
N VAL A 112 -3.31 1.18 -8.42
CA VAL A 112 -3.65 1.96 -9.63
C VAL A 112 -2.46 2.09 -10.59
N PRO A 113 -1.26 2.56 -10.19
CA PRO A 113 -0.15 2.70 -11.12
C PRO A 113 0.30 1.36 -11.70
N TYR A 114 0.24 0.29 -10.92
CA TYR A 114 0.55 -1.05 -11.38
C TYR A 114 -0.45 -1.54 -12.43
N ILE A 115 -1.74 -1.34 -12.22
CA ILE A 115 -2.79 -1.75 -13.16
C ILE A 115 -2.68 -0.94 -14.46
N VAL A 116 -2.46 0.38 -14.37
CA VAL A 116 -2.23 1.24 -15.53
C VAL A 116 -1.04 0.75 -16.35
N TRP A 117 0.08 0.47 -15.68
CA TRP A 117 1.26 -0.10 -16.35
C TRP A 117 0.96 -1.44 -17.02
N ARG A 118 0.19 -2.32 -16.37
CA ARG A 118 -0.22 -3.62 -16.92
C ARG A 118 -1.15 -3.47 -18.14
N ILE A 119 -2.10 -2.55 -18.10
CA ILE A 119 -2.96 -2.25 -19.26
C ILE A 119 -2.10 -1.76 -20.42
N PHE A 120 -1.21 -0.81 -20.15
CA PHE A 120 -0.30 -0.26 -21.15
C PHE A 120 0.55 -1.34 -21.82
N THR A 121 1.25 -2.15 -21.03
CA THR A 121 2.14 -3.22 -21.54
C THR A 121 1.36 -4.28 -22.31
N ALA A 122 0.23 -4.77 -21.78
CA ALA A 122 -0.57 -5.82 -22.41
C ALA A 122 -1.18 -5.38 -23.75
N LEU A 123 -1.61 -4.12 -23.86
CA LEU A 123 -2.14 -3.58 -25.10
C LEU A 123 -1.05 -3.30 -26.13
N ARG A 124 0.11 -2.81 -25.68
CA ARG A 124 1.27 -2.59 -26.54
C ARG A 124 1.80 -3.89 -27.14
N GLU A 125 1.91 -4.95 -26.33
CA GLU A 125 2.31 -6.29 -26.78
C GLU A 125 1.33 -6.88 -27.84
N ARG A 126 0.06 -6.49 -27.79
CA ARG A 126 -0.97 -6.86 -28.78
C ARG A 126 -0.98 -5.98 -30.03
N GLY A 127 -0.05 -5.05 -30.17
CA GLY A 127 0.03 -4.11 -31.29
C GLY A 127 -1.07 -3.05 -31.30
N ALA A 128 -1.68 -2.76 -30.15
CA ALA A 128 -2.70 -1.71 -30.06
C ALA A 128 -2.07 -0.33 -30.27
N GLY A 129 -2.72 0.48 -31.10
CA GLY A 129 -2.32 1.88 -31.30
C GLY A 129 -2.53 2.76 -30.06
N ALA A 130 -1.80 3.86 -29.99
CA ALA A 130 -1.86 4.83 -28.89
C ALA A 130 -3.28 5.23 -28.46
N PRO A 131 -4.24 5.51 -29.37
CA PRO A 131 -5.58 5.93 -28.95
C PRO A 131 -6.34 4.82 -28.21
N ARG A 132 -6.15 3.53 -28.58
CA ARG A 132 -6.79 2.42 -27.85
C ARG A 132 -6.20 2.25 -26.44
N ILE A 133 -4.90 2.44 -26.29
CA ILE A 133 -4.23 2.39 -25.01
C ILE A 133 -4.74 3.55 -24.12
N ALA A 134 -4.78 4.76 -24.67
CA ALA A 134 -5.27 5.93 -23.96
C ALA A 134 -6.72 5.75 -23.49
N LEU A 135 -7.59 5.25 -24.37
CA LEU A 135 -8.99 4.98 -24.04
C LEU A 135 -9.14 3.94 -22.92
N ALA A 136 -8.37 2.84 -22.97
CA ALA A 136 -8.41 1.81 -21.93
C ALA A 136 -7.93 2.32 -20.56
N VAL A 137 -6.85 3.11 -20.56
CA VAL A 137 -6.34 3.74 -19.33
C VAL A 137 -7.34 4.77 -18.80
N ALA A 138 -7.88 5.63 -19.65
CA ALA A 138 -8.90 6.61 -19.26
C ALA A 138 -10.16 5.93 -18.72
N GLY A 139 -10.63 4.87 -19.35
CA GLY A 139 -11.77 4.07 -18.88
C GLY A 139 -11.52 3.44 -17.52
N PHE A 140 -10.32 2.88 -17.29
CA PHE A 140 -9.93 2.37 -15.98
C PHE A 140 -9.88 3.47 -14.91
N LEU A 141 -9.28 4.62 -15.20
CA LEU A 141 -9.21 5.75 -14.26
C LEU A 141 -10.60 6.30 -13.96
N ALA A 142 -11.46 6.42 -14.97
CA ALA A 142 -12.86 6.81 -14.77
C ALA A 142 -13.60 5.81 -13.87
N PHE A 143 -13.41 4.52 -14.07
CA PHE A 143 -13.97 3.47 -13.19
C PHE A 143 -13.48 3.64 -11.75
N VAL A 144 -12.19 3.90 -11.52
CA VAL A 144 -11.63 4.14 -10.18
C VAL A 144 -12.30 5.37 -9.53
N VAL A 145 -12.42 6.48 -10.28
CA VAL A 145 -13.05 7.72 -9.78
C VAL A 145 -14.53 7.48 -9.44
N VAL A 146 -15.29 6.83 -10.32
CA VAL A 146 -16.69 6.51 -10.07
C VAL A 146 -16.86 5.62 -8.86
N THR A 147 -16.05 4.56 -8.75
CA THR A 147 -16.05 3.66 -7.59
C THR A 147 -15.76 4.44 -6.31
N TRP A 148 -14.77 5.33 -6.33
CA TRP A 148 -14.44 6.20 -5.20
C TRP A 148 -15.61 7.09 -4.80
N LEU A 149 -16.26 7.77 -5.75
CA LEU A 149 -17.39 8.64 -5.50
C LEU A 149 -18.61 7.88 -4.93
N VAL A 150 -18.87 6.69 -5.45
CA VAL A 150 -19.95 5.81 -4.93
C VAL A 150 -19.64 5.39 -3.50
N MET A 151 -18.41 4.95 -3.23
CA MET A 151 -17.98 4.55 -1.89
C MET A 151 -18.03 5.70 -0.89
N CYS A 152 -17.62 6.91 -1.28
CA CYS A 152 -17.71 8.10 -0.42
C CYS A 152 -19.15 8.45 -0.02
N ARG A 153 -20.14 8.07 -0.85
CA ARG A 153 -21.58 8.28 -0.54
C ARG A 153 -22.22 7.13 0.22
N ALA A 154 -21.52 6.02 0.39
CA ALA A 154 -22.05 4.87 1.11
C ALA A 154 -22.23 5.21 2.61
N PRO A 155 -23.34 4.79 3.24
CA PRO A 155 -23.66 5.15 4.64
C PRO A 155 -22.56 4.79 5.63
N PHE A 156 -21.86 3.66 5.44
CA PHE A 156 -20.78 3.23 6.32
C PHE A 156 -19.51 4.11 6.18
N MET A 157 -19.37 4.86 5.09
CA MET A 157 -18.27 5.78 4.87
C MET A 157 -18.58 7.22 5.28
N SER A 158 -19.85 7.55 5.51
CA SER A 158 -20.28 8.93 5.84
C SER A 158 -19.58 9.48 7.08
N GLY A 159 -19.38 8.65 8.11
CA GLY A 159 -18.64 9.02 9.31
C GLY A 159 -17.15 9.27 9.09
N VAL A 160 -16.55 8.60 8.09
CA VAL A 160 -15.14 8.76 7.76
C VAL A 160 -14.94 9.97 6.84
N VAL A 161 -15.80 10.14 5.84
CA VAL A 161 -15.72 11.24 4.86
C VAL A 161 -16.14 12.57 5.49
N GLY A 162 -17.16 12.54 6.36
CA GLY A 162 -17.63 13.72 7.09
C GLY A 162 -16.77 14.12 8.29
N TYR A 163 -15.78 13.31 8.66
CA TYR A 163 -14.89 13.60 9.78
C TYR A 163 -13.88 14.68 9.40
N TYR A 164 -14.18 15.91 9.78
CA TYR A 164 -13.26 17.02 9.64
C TYR A 164 -12.25 17.01 10.79
N ARG A 165 -10.98 16.82 10.43
CA ARG A 165 -9.87 17.05 11.35
C ARG A 165 -9.10 18.28 10.87
N PRO A 166 -8.92 19.32 11.70
CA PRO A 166 -8.15 20.46 11.28
C PRO A 166 -6.72 20.01 10.91
N PRO A 167 -6.14 20.54 9.82
CA PRO A 167 -4.79 20.19 9.42
C PRO A 167 -3.80 20.53 10.54
N MET A 168 -2.99 19.56 10.93
CA MET A 168 -1.96 19.74 11.97
C MET A 168 -0.73 20.50 11.44
N LEU A 169 -0.56 20.54 10.12
CA LEU A 169 0.57 21.17 9.46
C LEU A 169 0.08 22.06 8.33
N THR A 170 0.78 23.14 8.09
CA THR A 170 0.63 23.92 6.85
C THR A 170 1.10 23.08 5.64
N PRO A 171 0.66 23.37 4.42
CA PRO A 171 1.15 22.66 3.22
C PRO A 171 2.67 22.66 3.10
N SER A 172 3.34 23.78 3.40
CA SER A 172 4.80 23.89 3.45
C SER A 172 5.38 23.01 4.55
N GLY A 173 4.84 23.04 5.77
CA GLY A 173 5.28 22.19 6.87
C GLY A 173 5.08 20.69 6.61
N ALA A 174 4.08 20.31 5.81
CA ALA A 174 3.89 18.94 5.35
C ALA A 174 4.99 18.52 4.35
N ILE A 175 5.35 19.40 3.41
CA ILE A 175 6.43 19.18 2.46
C ILE A 175 7.77 19.08 3.17
N ASP A 176 8.07 20.01 4.09
CA ASP A 176 9.27 20.00 4.90
C ASP A 176 9.34 18.76 5.79
N GLY A 177 8.20 18.32 6.33
CA GLY A 177 8.08 17.07 7.08
C GLY A 177 8.38 15.83 6.22
N ILE A 178 7.89 15.80 4.98
CA ILE A 178 8.14 14.69 4.04
C ILE A 178 9.60 14.69 3.60
N LEU A 179 10.15 15.84 3.23
CA LEU A 179 11.51 15.94 2.65
C LEU A 179 12.62 15.98 3.70
N GLY A 180 12.39 16.55 4.86
CA GLY A 180 13.42 16.80 5.87
C GLY A 180 13.27 15.98 7.15
N ALA A 181 12.12 16.08 7.81
CA ALA A 181 11.98 15.55 9.18
C ALA A 181 11.67 14.05 9.23
N TYR A 182 10.90 13.52 8.29
CA TYR A 182 10.48 12.12 8.35
C TYR A 182 11.47 11.15 7.72
N PHE A 183 12.25 11.58 6.73
CA PHE A 183 13.19 10.71 6.03
C PHE A 183 14.60 10.71 6.63
N VAL A 184 15.08 11.85 7.13
CA VAL A 184 16.47 11.99 7.58
C VAL A 184 16.56 12.19 9.09
N TRP A 185 15.76 13.08 9.66
CA TRP A 185 15.81 13.43 11.09
C TRP A 185 14.91 12.55 11.96
N GLY A 186 13.87 11.94 11.38
CA GLY A 186 13.06 10.96 12.08
C GLY A 186 13.86 9.73 12.53
N ALA A 187 14.99 9.43 11.88
CA ALA A 187 15.91 8.37 12.32
C ALA A 187 16.82 8.81 13.50
N ALA A 188 17.15 10.10 13.59
CA ALA A 188 18.04 10.62 14.61
C ALA A 188 17.32 11.10 15.91
N THR A 189 16.09 11.61 15.78
CA THR A 189 15.35 12.17 16.92
C THR A 189 14.97 11.18 18.03
N PRO A 190 14.68 9.87 17.79
CA PRO A 190 14.45 8.96 18.91
C PRO A 190 15.72 8.61 19.66
N VAL A 191 16.86 8.60 18.98
CA VAL A 191 18.17 8.38 19.64
C VAL A 191 18.55 9.59 20.48
N LEU A 192 18.31 10.80 19.96
CA LEU A 192 18.56 12.06 20.67
C LEU A 192 17.51 12.38 21.74
N GLY A 193 16.29 11.85 21.63
CA GLY A 193 15.22 12.02 22.63
C GLY A 193 15.28 10.99 23.76
N LEU A 194 16.20 10.03 23.69
CA LEU A 194 16.52 9.07 24.77
C LEU A 194 17.80 9.45 25.54
N MET A 195 18.51 10.50 25.12
CA MET A 195 19.58 11.15 25.85
C MET A 195 19.04 12.39 26.58
#